data_5c79f886721bb7bf5125aed556a442e6
#
_entry.id   5c79f886721bb7bf5125aed556a442e6
#
_cell.length_a   1.000
_cell.length_b   1.000
_cell.length_c   1.000
_cell.angle_alpha   90.00
_cell.angle_beta   90.00
_cell.angle_gamma   90.00
#
_symmetry.space_group_name_H-M   'P 1'
#
loop_
_entity.id
_entity.type
_entity.pdbx_description
1 polymer ?
#
loop_
_entity_poly.entity_id
_entity_poly.type
_entity_poly.pdbx_seq_one_letter_code
_entity_poly.pdbx_strand_id
1 'polypeptide(L)'
;MASVFSPVKEMSPEEYKRVTEVTYLGVVYGTLAALKRMLPRNRGTIVQVGSALVYRSIPLQSAYCAAKHAIAGFTDSIRCELIHDKSRVRVTMVQMPALNTPLFSWVKSRLKHKAQPVPPSFQPEVGARAIYWAAHHTRREVNVGWPSVEAIIGNKLAPGLLDRYLGKTGFASQQTCEPENPSRPDNLWQPLKGDYGAHGTFEQRARERSWELRASLGRSWIGAGVAAIAAAVWLASRRG
;
A
#
# COMPACT_ATOMS: atom_id res chain seq x y z
N MET A 1 -4.30 -3.18 11.42
CA MET A 1 -2.89 -2.95 11.07
C MET A 1 -2.19 -2.36 12.29
N ALA A 2 -1.01 -2.86 12.62
CA ALA A 2 -0.15 -2.30 13.66
C ALA A 2 1.09 -1.67 13.02
N SER A 3 1.58 -0.59 13.59
CA SER A 3 2.82 0.08 13.23
C SER A 3 3.40 0.80 14.44
N VAL A 4 4.69 1.11 14.38
CA VAL A 4 5.38 1.94 15.39
C VAL A 4 6.24 2.94 14.63
N PHE A 5 6.12 4.22 14.99
CA PHE A 5 7.01 5.28 14.49
C PHE A 5 8.14 5.46 15.49
N SER A 6 9.30 4.90 15.20
CA SER A 6 10.44 4.89 16.11
C SER A 6 11.76 4.66 15.36
N PRO A 7 12.87 5.26 15.80
CA PRO A 7 14.20 4.80 15.40
C PRO A 7 14.40 3.33 15.78
N VAL A 8 15.09 2.56 14.91
CA VAL A 8 15.35 1.13 15.15
C VAL A 8 15.98 0.85 16.50
N LYS A 9 16.93 1.69 16.93
CA LYS A 9 17.64 1.56 18.21
C LYS A 9 16.75 1.70 19.45
N GLU A 10 15.52 2.21 19.29
CA GLU A 10 14.56 2.41 20.38
C GLU A 10 13.40 1.42 20.34
N MET A 11 13.37 0.54 19.33
CA MET A 11 12.38 -0.51 19.19
C MET A 11 12.73 -1.73 20.03
N SER A 12 11.73 -2.35 20.66
CA SER A 12 11.91 -3.64 21.34
C SER A 12 11.60 -4.84 20.43
N PRO A 13 12.16 -6.03 20.70
CA PRO A 13 11.82 -7.26 20.00
C PRO A 13 10.32 -7.58 20.02
N GLU A 14 9.65 -7.32 21.15
CA GLU A 14 8.20 -7.57 21.33
C GLU A 14 7.37 -6.68 20.39
N GLU A 15 7.78 -5.44 20.16
CA GLU A 15 7.13 -4.54 19.21
C GLU A 15 7.27 -5.05 17.77
N TYR A 16 8.46 -5.54 17.38
CA TYR A 16 8.65 -6.21 16.08
C TYR A 16 7.74 -7.44 15.95
N LYS A 17 7.71 -8.28 16.99
CA LYS A 17 6.83 -9.47 17.02
C LYS A 17 5.38 -9.04 16.85
N ARG A 18 4.90 -8.08 17.63
CA ARG A 18 3.51 -7.60 17.58
C ARG A 18 3.13 -7.02 16.22
N VAL A 19 3.98 -6.18 15.64
CA VAL A 19 3.73 -5.63 14.29
C VAL A 19 3.68 -6.75 13.25
N THR A 20 4.57 -7.73 13.34
CA THR A 20 4.59 -8.89 12.43
C THR A 20 3.33 -9.74 12.57
N GLU A 21 2.91 -10.05 13.80
CA GLU A 21 1.70 -10.84 14.06
C GLU A 21 0.46 -10.16 13.49
N VAL A 22 0.26 -8.88 13.76
CA VAL A 22 -0.95 -8.17 13.34
C VAL A 22 -0.92 -7.83 11.86
N THR A 23 0.21 -7.36 11.33
CA THR A 23 0.27 -6.79 9.97
C THR A 23 0.58 -7.85 8.92
N TYR A 24 1.46 -8.82 9.22
CA TYR A 24 1.82 -9.89 8.28
C TYR A 24 1.03 -11.17 8.54
N LEU A 25 1.12 -11.77 9.74
CA LEU A 25 0.44 -13.05 10.00
C LEU A 25 -1.08 -12.92 9.94
N GLY A 26 -1.65 -11.76 10.29
CA GLY A 26 -3.07 -11.48 10.07
C GLY A 26 -3.49 -11.60 8.60
N VAL A 27 -2.64 -11.18 7.67
CA VAL A 27 -2.86 -11.37 6.23
C VAL A 27 -2.73 -12.85 5.84
N VAL A 28 -1.74 -13.56 6.38
CA VAL A 28 -1.57 -15.00 6.14
C VAL A 28 -2.80 -15.77 6.59
N TYR A 29 -3.25 -15.56 7.82
CA TYR A 29 -4.43 -16.28 8.38
C TYR A 29 -5.71 -15.97 7.60
N GLY A 30 -5.94 -14.70 7.27
CA GLY A 30 -7.07 -14.30 6.42
C GLY A 30 -7.03 -14.96 5.03
N THR A 31 -5.85 -15.05 4.44
CA THR A 31 -5.65 -15.68 3.14
C THR A 31 -5.90 -17.19 3.19
N LEU A 32 -5.36 -17.90 4.20
CA LEU A 32 -5.59 -19.33 4.39
C LEU A 32 -7.09 -19.63 4.60
N ALA A 33 -7.78 -18.80 5.40
CA ALA A 33 -9.22 -18.94 5.61
C ALA A 33 -10.04 -18.70 4.32
N ALA A 34 -9.60 -17.76 3.47
CA ALA A 34 -10.22 -17.50 2.18
C ALA A 34 -9.98 -18.67 1.21
N LEU A 35 -8.74 -19.15 1.09
CA LEU A 35 -8.37 -20.27 0.21
C LEU A 35 -9.14 -21.55 0.58
N LYS A 36 -9.27 -21.86 1.87
CA LYS A 36 -10.07 -23.01 2.34
C LYS A 36 -11.50 -23.01 1.79
N ARG A 37 -12.07 -21.82 1.54
CA ARG A 37 -13.43 -21.66 0.98
C ARG A 37 -13.46 -21.49 -0.53
N MET A 38 -12.42 -20.93 -1.12
CA MET A 38 -12.39 -20.60 -2.54
C MET A 38 -11.91 -21.77 -3.41
N LEU A 39 -10.91 -22.54 -2.94
CA LEU A 39 -10.35 -23.66 -3.70
C LEU A 39 -11.39 -24.75 -4.04
N PRO A 40 -12.25 -25.24 -3.11
CA PRO A 40 -13.24 -26.26 -3.46
C PRO A 40 -14.21 -25.85 -4.57
N ARG A 41 -14.55 -24.55 -4.64
CA ARG A 41 -15.42 -24.02 -5.71
C ARG A 41 -14.63 -23.50 -6.92
N ASN A 42 -13.31 -23.57 -6.87
CA ASN A 42 -12.36 -23.11 -7.87
C ASN A 42 -12.66 -21.69 -8.40
N ARG A 43 -13.08 -20.79 -7.53
CA ARG A 43 -13.35 -19.39 -7.86
C ARG A 43 -13.23 -18.46 -6.66
N GLY A 44 -12.75 -17.26 -6.89
CA GLY A 44 -12.67 -16.19 -5.92
C GLY A 44 -11.57 -15.20 -6.26
N THR A 45 -11.57 -14.06 -5.58
CA THR A 45 -10.50 -13.07 -5.68
C THR A 45 -10.08 -12.67 -4.27
N ILE A 46 -8.79 -12.77 -3.99
CA ILE A 46 -8.17 -12.28 -2.78
C ILE A 46 -7.47 -10.98 -3.14
N VAL A 47 -7.80 -9.89 -2.45
CA VAL A 47 -7.13 -8.60 -2.62
C VAL A 47 -6.24 -8.34 -1.41
N GLN A 48 -4.94 -8.39 -1.63
CA GLN A 48 -3.93 -8.06 -0.61
C GLN A 48 -3.70 -6.54 -0.57
N VAL A 49 -3.85 -5.96 0.60
CA VAL A 49 -3.59 -4.53 0.81
C VAL A 49 -2.11 -4.33 1.12
N GLY A 50 -1.36 -4.03 0.07
CA GLY A 50 0.05 -3.69 0.12
C GLY A 50 0.32 -2.23 0.52
N SER A 51 1.47 -1.74 0.13
CA SER A 51 1.92 -0.35 0.34
C SER A 51 3.05 -0.06 -0.64
N ALA A 52 3.28 1.20 -0.98
CA ALA A 52 4.51 1.64 -1.64
C ALA A 52 5.76 1.17 -0.86
N LEU A 53 5.64 1.01 0.45
CA LEU A 53 6.70 0.52 1.35
C LEU A 53 7.00 -0.97 1.22
N VAL A 54 6.32 -1.70 0.34
CA VAL A 54 6.69 -3.05 -0.12
C VAL A 54 7.97 -3.04 -0.95
N TYR A 55 8.20 -1.97 -1.70
CA TYR A 55 9.32 -1.86 -2.62
C TYR A 55 10.43 -0.95 -2.11
N ARG A 56 10.05 0.05 -1.33
CA ARG A 56 11.00 0.99 -0.75
C ARG A 56 10.65 1.28 0.71
N SER A 57 11.50 0.81 1.62
CA SER A 57 11.39 1.14 3.05
C SER A 57 11.79 2.58 3.33
N ILE A 58 11.20 3.14 4.38
CA ILE A 58 11.52 4.48 4.90
C ILE A 58 12.00 4.36 6.35
N PRO A 59 12.79 5.32 6.87
CA PRO A 59 13.18 5.30 8.27
C PRO A 59 11.95 5.39 9.20
N LEU A 60 12.15 5.10 10.48
CA LEU A 60 11.15 5.20 11.54
C LEU A 60 10.00 4.17 11.50
N GLN A 61 9.90 3.36 10.45
CA GLN A 61 8.84 2.36 10.28
C GLN A 61 9.39 0.97 9.91
N SER A 62 10.54 0.59 10.44
CA SER A 62 11.26 -0.63 10.05
C SER A 62 10.42 -1.91 10.20
N ALA A 63 9.72 -2.09 11.32
CA ALA A 63 8.87 -3.25 11.56
C ALA A 63 7.69 -3.33 10.56
N TYR A 64 7.07 -2.19 10.29
CA TYR A 64 5.98 -2.12 9.31
C TYR A 64 6.46 -2.39 7.88
N CYS A 65 7.58 -1.79 7.49
CA CYS A 65 8.18 -2.03 6.17
C CYS A 65 8.53 -3.51 6.00
N ALA A 66 9.15 -4.15 6.99
CA ALA A 66 9.46 -5.58 6.96
C ALA A 66 8.20 -6.43 6.80
N ALA A 67 7.14 -6.14 7.57
CA ALA A 67 5.86 -6.84 7.46
C ALA A 67 5.23 -6.69 6.07
N LYS A 68 5.31 -5.50 5.45
CA LYS A 68 4.79 -5.26 4.11
C LYS A 68 5.60 -5.97 3.02
N HIS A 69 6.92 -6.04 3.13
CA HIS A 69 7.76 -6.87 2.25
C HIS A 69 7.41 -8.37 2.37
N ALA A 70 7.20 -8.86 3.61
CA ALA A 70 6.80 -10.24 3.84
C ALA A 70 5.46 -10.58 3.16
N ILE A 71 4.48 -9.66 3.17
CA ILE A 71 3.21 -9.84 2.44
C ILE A 71 3.45 -10.00 0.93
N ALA A 72 4.39 -9.26 0.34
CA ALA A 72 4.69 -9.39 -1.08
C ALA A 72 5.28 -10.77 -1.40
N GLY A 73 6.29 -11.22 -0.66
CA GLY A 73 6.89 -12.54 -0.85
C GLY A 73 5.88 -13.67 -0.68
N PHE A 74 5.05 -13.62 0.38
CA PHE A 74 3.95 -14.55 0.58
C PHE A 74 2.95 -14.55 -0.59
N THR A 75 2.58 -13.38 -1.07
CA THR A 75 1.64 -13.25 -2.20
C THR A 75 2.21 -13.82 -3.49
N ASP A 76 3.49 -13.62 -3.75
CA ASP A 76 4.14 -14.15 -4.95
C ASP A 76 4.22 -15.67 -4.93
N SER A 77 4.53 -16.27 -3.77
CA SER A 77 4.51 -17.73 -3.58
C SER A 77 3.14 -18.32 -3.87
N ILE A 78 2.09 -17.79 -3.25
CA ILE A 78 0.70 -18.26 -3.46
C ILE A 78 0.30 -18.19 -4.93
N ARG A 79 0.67 -17.14 -5.65
CA ARG A 79 0.35 -17.03 -7.09
C ARG A 79 0.95 -18.18 -7.89
N CYS A 80 2.21 -18.54 -7.60
CA CYS A 80 2.88 -19.65 -8.28
C CYS A 80 2.17 -20.98 -7.99
N GLU A 81 1.78 -21.22 -6.75
CA GLU A 81 1.03 -22.41 -6.35
C GLU A 81 -0.33 -22.50 -7.03
N LEU A 82 -1.12 -21.41 -7.01
CA LEU A 82 -2.41 -21.35 -7.70
C LEU A 82 -2.31 -21.58 -9.21
N ILE A 83 -1.25 -21.10 -9.84
CA ILE A 83 -0.98 -21.34 -11.27
C ILE A 83 -0.62 -22.81 -11.50
N HIS A 84 0.24 -23.39 -10.65
CA HIS A 84 0.60 -24.81 -10.72
C HIS A 84 -0.64 -25.70 -10.65
N ASP A 85 -1.53 -25.42 -9.70
CA ASP A 85 -2.78 -26.15 -9.48
C ASP A 85 -3.86 -25.84 -10.52
N LYS A 86 -3.58 -25.01 -11.52
CA LYS A 86 -4.54 -24.53 -12.53
C LYS A 86 -5.82 -23.94 -11.89
N SER A 87 -5.67 -23.35 -10.72
CA SER A 87 -6.77 -22.74 -9.98
C SER A 87 -7.27 -21.44 -10.65
N ARG A 88 -8.59 -21.24 -10.60
CA ARG A 88 -9.23 -20.00 -11.03
C ARG A 88 -9.34 -18.96 -9.91
N VAL A 89 -8.85 -19.26 -8.71
CA VAL A 89 -8.72 -18.30 -7.63
C VAL A 89 -7.63 -17.29 -7.99
N ARG A 90 -7.92 -16.02 -7.81
CA ARG A 90 -7.01 -14.91 -8.17
C ARG A 90 -6.51 -14.19 -6.92
N VAL A 91 -5.26 -13.73 -6.98
CA VAL A 91 -4.66 -12.91 -5.93
C VAL A 91 -4.11 -11.64 -6.57
N THR A 92 -4.69 -10.50 -6.20
CA THR A 92 -4.26 -9.16 -6.62
C THR A 92 -3.69 -8.41 -5.43
N MET A 93 -2.58 -7.71 -5.61
CA MET A 93 -2.05 -6.81 -4.59
C MET A 93 -2.34 -5.35 -4.98
N VAL A 94 -2.84 -4.55 -4.03
CA VAL A 94 -3.08 -3.12 -4.22
C VAL A 94 -2.07 -2.36 -3.38
N GLN A 95 -1.15 -1.65 -4.03
CA GLN A 95 -0.10 -0.87 -3.36
C GLN A 95 -0.64 0.51 -3.00
N MET A 96 -0.82 0.73 -1.72
CA MET A 96 -1.38 1.97 -1.20
C MET A 96 -0.29 3.04 -1.03
N PRO A 97 -0.61 4.30 -1.38
CA PRO A 97 0.18 5.46 -0.99
C PRO A 97 -0.11 5.81 0.48
N ALA A 98 0.40 6.95 0.94
CA ALA A 98 -0.03 7.54 2.18
C ALA A 98 -1.51 7.96 2.10
N LEU A 99 -2.34 7.46 3.04
CA LEU A 99 -3.77 7.74 3.11
C LEU A 99 -4.09 8.56 4.36
N ASN A 100 -5.04 9.49 4.23
CA ASN A 100 -5.60 10.25 5.33
C ASN A 100 -6.58 9.38 6.13
N THR A 101 -6.04 8.51 6.96
CA THR A 101 -6.83 7.65 7.86
C THR A 101 -6.55 8.01 9.31
N PRO A 102 -7.40 7.63 10.27
CA PRO A 102 -7.19 7.90 11.69
C PRO A 102 -5.93 7.26 12.30
N LEU A 103 -5.19 6.43 11.53
CA LEU A 103 -3.96 5.77 11.99
C LEU A 103 -3.00 6.70 12.74
N PHE A 104 -2.78 7.89 12.20
CA PHE A 104 -1.82 8.85 12.75
C PHE A 104 -2.24 9.42 14.12
N SER A 105 -3.54 9.32 14.45
CA SER A 105 -4.06 9.75 15.74
C SER A 105 -3.82 8.73 16.87
N TRP A 106 -3.50 7.47 16.56
CA TRP A 106 -3.37 6.41 17.55
C TRP A 106 -2.17 5.48 17.38
N VAL A 107 -1.37 5.65 16.31
CA VAL A 107 -0.16 4.83 16.15
C VAL A 107 0.84 5.11 17.27
N LYS A 108 1.49 4.07 17.78
CA LYS A 108 2.58 4.25 18.75
C LYS A 108 3.71 5.06 18.12
N SER A 109 4.13 6.13 18.78
CA SER A 109 5.13 7.06 18.29
C SER A 109 6.15 7.43 19.35
N ARG A 110 7.44 7.43 18.99
CA ARG A 110 8.55 8.00 19.77
C ARG A 110 9.12 9.23 19.09
N LEU A 111 8.37 9.80 18.16
CA LEU A 111 8.77 11.01 17.45
C LEU A 111 8.63 12.23 18.37
N LYS A 112 9.42 13.26 18.12
CA LYS A 112 9.32 14.54 18.83
C LYS A 112 8.04 15.31 18.48
N HIS A 113 7.54 15.11 17.26
CA HIS A 113 6.35 15.77 16.75
C HIS A 113 5.34 14.72 16.27
N LYS A 114 4.06 15.12 16.17
CA LYS A 114 2.99 14.24 15.73
C LYS A 114 3.29 13.61 14.38
N ALA A 115 3.10 12.30 14.30
CA ALA A 115 3.27 11.56 13.07
C ALA A 115 2.28 12.03 11.99
N GLN A 116 2.72 12.06 10.73
CA GLN A 116 1.89 12.42 9.58
C GLN A 116 2.13 11.48 8.38
N PRO A 117 1.15 11.37 7.48
CA PRO A 117 1.36 10.71 6.19
C PRO A 117 2.41 11.47 5.38
N VAL A 118 3.38 10.75 4.79
CA VAL A 118 4.36 11.38 3.88
C VAL A 118 3.63 11.95 2.67
N PRO A 119 3.73 13.25 2.40
CA PRO A 119 3.06 13.86 1.26
C PRO A 119 3.56 13.34 -0.10
N PRO A 120 2.69 13.32 -1.12
CA PRO A 120 1.27 13.62 -1.12
C PRO A 120 0.44 12.48 -0.52
N SER A 121 -0.55 12.83 0.29
CA SER A 121 -1.53 11.87 0.83
C SER A 121 -2.83 11.91 0.02
N PHE A 122 -3.59 10.84 0.13
CA PHE A 122 -4.88 10.69 -0.56
C PHE A 122 -5.98 10.37 0.45
N GLN A 123 -7.22 10.70 0.09
CA GLN A 123 -8.38 10.28 0.87
C GLN A 123 -8.59 8.77 0.83
N PRO A 124 -9.15 8.16 1.90
CA PRO A 124 -9.36 6.71 2.00
C PRO A 124 -10.13 6.12 0.81
N GLU A 125 -11.07 6.88 0.24
CA GLU A 125 -11.90 6.47 -0.89
C GLU A 125 -11.09 6.17 -2.16
N VAL A 126 -9.93 6.79 -2.32
CA VAL A 126 -9.03 6.49 -3.46
C VAL A 126 -8.52 5.06 -3.34
N GLY A 127 -8.11 4.66 -2.14
CA GLY A 127 -7.70 3.29 -1.85
C GLY A 127 -8.86 2.30 -1.96
N ALA A 128 -10.02 2.65 -1.41
CA ALA A 128 -11.23 1.82 -1.44
C ALA A 128 -11.68 1.52 -2.88
N ARG A 129 -11.68 2.52 -3.76
CA ARG A 129 -11.97 2.32 -5.20
C ARG A 129 -11.00 1.36 -5.87
N ALA A 130 -9.71 1.44 -5.54
CA ALA A 130 -8.70 0.53 -6.09
C ALA A 130 -8.92 -0.92 -5.62
N ILE A 131 -9.24 -1.12 -4.35
CA ILE A 131 -9.55 -2.44 -3.77
C ILE A 131 -10.81 -3.01 -4.43
N TYR A 132 -11.88 -2.23 -4.52
CA TYR A 132 -13.13 -2.64 -5.15
C TYR A 132 -12.91 -3.05 -6.60
N TRP A 133 -12.20 -2.24 -7.36
CA TRP A 133 -11.87 -2.56 -8.75
C TRP A 133 -11.05 -3.86 -8.86
N ALA A 134 -10.02 -4.01 -8.02
CA ALA A 134 -9.16 -5.20 -8.00
C ALA A 134 -9.91 -6.49 -7.66
N ALA A 135 -10.96 -6.41 -6.87
CA ALA A 135 -11.82 -7.56 -6.54
C ALA A 135 -12.58 -8.08 -7.77
N HIS A 136 -12.88 -7.22 -8.74
CA HIS A 136 -13.70 -7.54 -9.92
C HIS A 136 -12.88 -7.74 -11.21
N HIS A 137 -11.60 -7.38 -11.23
CA HIS A 137 -10.77 -7.43 -12.43
C HIS A 137 -9.54 -8.31 -12.23
N THR A 138 -9.06 -8.90 -13.32
CA THR A 138 -7.83 -9.72 -13.29
C THR A 138 -6.63 -8.80 -13.44
N ARG A 139 -5.87 -8.62 -12.37
CA ARG A 139 -4.65 -7.83 -12.34
C ARG A 139 -3.68 -8.44 -11.34
N ARG A 140 -2.40 -8.53 -11.67
CA ARG A 140 -1.38 -8.96 -10.72
C ARG A 140 -1.22 -7.94 -9.58
N GLU A 141 -1.19 -6.66 -9.96
CA GLU A 141 -0.93 -5.56 -9.05
C GLU A 141 -1.60 -4.27 -9.53
N VAL A 142 -2.06 -3.46 -8.60
CA VAL A 142 -2.61 -2.13 -8.81
C VAL A 142 -1.85 -1.14 -7.95
N ASN A 143 -1.17 -0.18 -8.57
CA ASN A 143 -0.49 0.89 -7.86
C ASN A 143 -1.42 2.09 -7.73
N VAL A 144 -1.56 2.61 -6.53
CA VAL A 144 -2.40 3.77 -6.22
C VAL A 144 -1.51 4.98 -6.00
N GLY A 145 -1.70 6.01 -6.83
CA GLY A 145 -0.96 7.26 -6.75
C GLY A 145 0.47 7.19 -7.31
N TRP A 146 0.88 8.28 -7.92
CA TRP A 146 2.22 8.43 -8.51
C TRP A 146 3.37 8.15 -7.54
N PRO A 147 3.31 8.55 -6.25
CA PRO A 147 4.40 8.27 -5.31
C PRO A 147 4.72 6.79 -5.15
N SER A 148 3.72 5.90 -5.28
CA SER A 148 3.97 4.45 -5.26
C SER A 148 4.81 4.01 -6.46
N VAL A 149 4.52 4.56 -7.64
CA VAL A 149 5.27 4.27 -8.88
C VAL A 149 6.70 4.80 -8.80
N GLU A 150 6.87 6.04 -8.32
CA GLU A 150 8.20 6.64 -8.12
C GLU A 150 9.06 5.83 -7.16
N ALA A 151 8.50 5.40 -6.02
CA ALA A 151 9.21 4.57 -5.05
C ALA A 151 9.69 3.25 -5.66
N ILE A 152 8.84 2.60 -6.48
CA ILE A 152 9.18 1.35 -7.16
C ILE A 152 10.30 1.55 -8.18
N ILE A 153 10.15 2.52 -9.07
CA ILE A 153 11.11 2.79 -10.15
C ILE A 153 12.44 3.28 -9.56
N GLY A 154 12.37 4.27 -8.66
CA GLY A 154 13.57 4.84 -8.03
C GLY A 154 14.37 3.80 -7.27
N ASN A 155 13.71 2.89 -6.54
CA ASN A 155 14.40 1.82 -5.83
C ASN A 155 15.05 0.80 -6.77
N LYS A 156 14.48 0.55 -7.94
CA LYS A 156 15.09 -0.33 -8.95
C LYS A 156 16.30 0.28 -9.64
N LEU A 157 16.26 1.58 -9.89
CA LEU A 157 17.28 2.26 -10.68
C LEU A 157 18.44 2.80 -9.83
N ALA A 158 18.15 3.36 -8.66
CA ALA A 158 19.14 4.07 -7.84
C ALA A 158 18.89 3.92 -6.32
N PRO A 159 18.92 2.69 -5.77
CA PRO A 159 18.61 2.45 -4.35
C PRO A 159 19.51 3.24 -3.40
N GLY A 160 20.81 3.30 -3.67
CA GLY A 160 21.77 4.03 -2.83
C GLY A 160 21.57 5.56 -2.82
N LEU A 161 21.07 6.15 -3.90
CA LEU A 161 20.69 7.57 -3.89
C LEU A 161 19.44 7.79 -3.05
N LEU A 162 18.47 6.88 -3.12
CA LEU A 162 17.29 6.93 -2.26
C LEU A 162 17.63 6.74 -0.79
N ASP A 163 18.63 5.91 -0.44
CA ASP A 163 19.11 5.79 0.94
C ASP A 163 19.58 7.13 1.48
N ARG A 164 20.44 7.83 0.71
CA ARG A 164 20.95 9.15 1.09
C ARG A 164 19.85 10.21 1.17
N TYR A 165 18.92 10.20 0.21
CA TYR A 165 17.78 11.11 0.18
C TYR A 165 16.90 10.90 1.41
N LEU A 166 16.45 9.67 1.68
CA LEU A 166 15.59 9.34 2.80
C LEU A 166 16.31 9.48 4.15
N GLY A 167 17.61 9.25 4.21
CA GLY A 167 18.41 9.54 5.39
C GLY A 167 18.39 11.03 5.78
N LYS A 168 18.34 11.92 4.79
CA LYS A 168 18.26 13.39 5.02
C LYS A 168 16.84 13.88 5.26
N THR A 169 15.86 13.37 4.53
CA THR A 169 14.49 13.92 4.49
C THR A 169 13.45 13.07 5.19
N GLY A 170 13.69 11.77 5.32
CA GLY A 170 12.69 10.80 5.76
C GLY A 170 12.24 10.95 7.22
N PHE A 171 13.07 11.54 8.08
CA PHE A 171 12.67 11.84 9.45
C PHE A 171 11.70 13.03 9.51
N ALA A 172 12.03 14.12 8.85
CA ALA A 172 11.22 15.33 8.86
C ALA A 172 9.89 15.15 8.12
N SER A 173 9.89 14.44 6.98
CA SER A 173 8.69 14.24 6.17
C SER A 173 7.58 13.45 6.87
N GLN A 174 7.91 12.69 7.90
CA GLN A 174 6.97 11.87 8.66
C GLN A 174 6.44 12.57 9.92
N GLN A 175 6.80 13.81 10.17
CA GLN A 175 6.43 14.57 11.35
C GLN A 175 5.78 15.90 10.97
N THR A 176 4.81 16.33 11.77
CA THR A 176 4.25 17.70 11.72
C THR A 176 5.16 18.68 12.45
N CYS A 177 4.76 19.94 12.52
CA CYS A 177 5.41 20.94 13.39
C CYS A 177 4.89 20.90 14.84
N GLU A 178 3.79 20.17 15.10
CA GLU A 178 3.17 20.09 16.41
C GLU A 178 3.88 19.04 17.29
N PRO A 179 4.16 19.34 18.56
CA PRO A 179 4.79 18.37 19.47
C PRO A 179 3.91 17.14 19.68
N GLU A 180 4.53 15.96 19.79
CA GLU A 180 3.84 14.73 20.13
C GLU A 180 3.59 14.69 21.65
N ASN A 181 2.43 14.15 22.05
CA ASN A 181 2.16 13.84 23.44
C ASN A 181 2.62 12.39 23.75
N PRO A 182 3.73 12.20 24.48
CA PRO A 182 4.26 10.87 24.78
C PRO A 182 3.32 10.00 25.61
N SER A 183 2.37 10.61 26.33
CA SER A 183 1.37 9.89 27.14
C SER A 183 0.08 9.59 26.36
N ARG A 184 0.02 9.89 25.07
CA ARG A 184 -1.14 9.58 24.21
C ARG A 184 -1.35 8.07 24.14
N PRO A 185 -2.59 7.57 24.33
CA PRO A 185 -2.90 6.16 24.10
C PRO A 185 -2.57 5.74 22.67
N ASP A 186 -2.07 4.51 22.51
CA ASP A 186 -1.75 3.92 21.24
C ASP A 186 -2.47 2.57 21.03
N ASN A 187 -2.52 2.10 19.78
CA ASN A 187 -3.23 0.89 19.39
C ASN A 187 -2.31 -0.33 19.22
N LEU A 188 -1.06 -0.28 19.68
CA LEU A 188 -0.12 -1.37 19.41
C LEU A 188 -0.54 -2.66 20.11
N TRP A 189 -0.84 -2.56 21.42
CA TRP A 189 -1.17 -3.73 22.25
C TRP A 189 -2.66 -3.97 22.36
N GLN A 190 -3.46 -2.92 22.46
CA GLN A 190 -4.90 -2.98 22.62
C GLN A 190 -5.58 -2.02 21.65
N PRO A 191 -6.73 -2.39 21.06
CA PRO A 191 -7.50 -1.47 20.24
C PRO A 191 -8.04 -0.32 21.11
N LEU A 192 -8.02 0.89 20.59
CA LEU A 192 -8.68 2.02 21.24
C LEU A 192 -10.19 1.91 21.12
N LYS A 193 -10.89 2.27 22.19
CA LYS A 193 -12.36 2.30 22.20
C LYS A 193 -12.88 3.55 21.48
N GLY A 194 -13.98 3.38 20.73
CA GLY A 194 -14.67 4.47 20.05
C GLY A 194 -14.76 4.24 18.54
N ASP A 195 -15.59 5.05 17.89
CA ASP A 195 -15.67 5.14 16.43
C ASP A 195 -14.83 6.34 15.98
N TYR A 196 -13.82 6.06 15.19
CA TYR A 196 -12.91 7.06 14.64
C TYR A 196 -13.20 7.38 13.18
N GLY A 197 -14.20 6.75 12.58
CA GLY A 197 -14.55 6.93 11.19
C GLY A 197 -13.46 6.45 10.23
N ALA A 198 -13.52 6.93 8.98
CA ALA A 198 -12.59 6.57 7.92
C ALA A 198 -11.48 7.61 7.70
N HIS A 199 -11.76 8.87 8.01
CA HIS A 199 -10.90 10.02 7.73
C HIS A 199 -10.02 10.39 8.92
N GLY A 200 -8.77 10.76 8.64
CA GLY A 200 -7.84 11.31 9.60
C GLY A 200 -7.92 12.84 9.69
N THR A 201 -6.93 13.44 10.32
CA THR A 201 -6.89 14.89 10.59
C THR A 201 -6.23 15.71 9.46
N PHE A 202 -5.93 15.09 8.31
CA PHE A 202 -5.20 15.75 7.20
C PHE A 202 -6.09 16.06 6.00
N GLU A 203 -7.37 16.38 6.23
CA GLU A 203 -8.40 16.63 5.20
C GLU A 203 -7.95 17.64 4.14
N GLN A 204 -7.48 18.81 4.57
CA GLN A 204 -7.10 19.90 3.67
C GLN A 204 -5.88 19.58 2.77
N ARG A 205 -5.11 18.54 3.12
CA ARG A 205 -3.88 18.16 2.42
C ARG A 205 -4.02 16.88 1.61
N ALA A 206 -5.11 16.13 1.83
CA ALA A 206 -5.34 14.86 1.18
C ALA A 206 -6.07 15.04 -0.16
N ARG A 207 -5.55 14.39 -1.21
CA ARG A 207 -6.11 14.43 -2.56
C ARG A 207 -7.31 13.48 -2.67
N GLU A 208 -8.43 13.96 -3.17
CA GLU A 208 -9.64 13.18 -3.38
C GLU A 208 -9.55 12.24 -4.61
N ARG A 209 -8.60 12.49 -5.50
CA ARG A 209 -8.48 11.79 -6.78
C ARG A 209 -7.03 11.44 -7.08
N SER A 210 -6.85 10.32 -7.77
CA SER A 210 -5.59 9.91 -8.38
C SER A 210 -5.83 9.69 -9.87
N TRP A 211 -5.23 10.55 -10.68
CA TRP A 211 -5.34 10.46 -12.14
C TRP A 211 -4.58 9.24 -12.67
N GLU A 212 -3.45 8.92 -12.06
CA GLU A 212 -2.63 7.76 -12.37
C GLU A 212 -3.41 6.46 -12.13
N LEU A 213 -4.15 6.39 -11.03
CA LEU A 213 -5.03 5.26 -10.76
C LEU A 213 -6.09 5.15 -11.86
N ARG A 214 -6.76 6.24 -12.21
CA ARG A 214 -7.77 6.24 -13.28
C ARG A 214 -7.18 5.78 -14.62
N ALA A 215 -6.04 6.31 -15.02
CA ALA A 215 -5.34 5.89 -16.23
C ALA A 215 -4.92 4.41 -16.16
N SER A 216 -4.39 3.98 -15.01
CA SER A 216 -4.01 2.58 -14.80
C SER A 216 -5.19 1.63 -14.88
N LEU A 217 -6.33 1.97 -14.30
CA LEU A 217 -7.54 1.15 -14.34
C LEU A 217 -8.15 1.10 -15.74
N GLY A 218 -8.09 2.22 -16.49
CA GLY A 218 -8.60 2.35 -17.87
C GLY A 218 -7.62 1.96 -18.97
N ARG A 219 -6.43 1.43 -18.65
CA ARG A 219 -5.37 1.19 -19.67
C ARG A 219 -5.78 0.33 -20.85
N SER A 220 -6.73 -0.61 -20.70
CA SER A 220 -7.27 -1.41 -21.81
C SER A 220 -8.02 -0.55 -22.82
N TRP A 221 -8.78 0.43 -22.36
CA TRP A 221 -9.48 1.39 -23.22
C TRP A 221 -8.50 2.36 -23.88
N ILE A 222 -7.46 2.80 -23.14
CA ILE A 222 -6.39 3.64 -23.69
C ILE A 222 -5.65 2.89 -24.79
N GLY A 223 -5.28 1.63 -24.54
CA GLY A 223 -4.64 0.78 -25.56
C GLY A 223 -5.51 0.55 -26.80
N ALA A 224 -6.81 0.29 -26.61
CA ALA A 224 -7.76 0.16 -27.71
C ALA A 224 -7.91 1.47 -28.52
N GLY A 225 -7.95 2.62 -27.82
CA GLY A 225 -8.00 3.94 -28.46
C GLY A 225 -6.75 4.22 -29.30
N VAL A 226 -5.57 3.97 -28.77
CA VAL A 226 -4.29 4.12 -29.50
C VAL A 226 -4.23 3.19 -30.70
N ALA A 227 -4.64 1.93 -30.56
CA ALA A 227 -4.69 0.98 -31.66
C ALA A 227 -5.68 1.42 -32.76
N ALA A 228 -6.84 1.95 -32.38
CA ALA A 228 -7.83 2.47 -33.34
C ALA A 228 -7.29 3.69 -34.09
N ILE A 229 -6.62 4.62 -33.42
CA ILE A 229 -5.97 5.78 -34.04
C ILE A 229 -4.87 5.33 -35.02
N ALA A 230 -4.01 4.41 -34.62
CA ALA A 230 -2.95 3.87 -35.47
C ALA A 230 -3.50 3.17 -36.69
N ALA A 231 -4.60 2.39 -36.55
CA ALA A 231 -5.30 1.76 -37.68
C ALA A 231 -5.91 2.80 -38.61
N ALA A 232 -6.53 3.85 -38.07
CA ALA A 232 -7.09 4.93 -38.88
C ALA A 232 -6.03 5.67 -39.70
N VAL A 233 -4.90 6.01 -39.07
CA VAL A 233 -3.75 6.65 -39.75
C VAL A 233 -3.17 5.74 -40.84
N TRP A 234 -3.01 4.45 -40.53
CA TRP A 234 -2.50 3.49 -41.51
C TRP A 234 -3.45 3.32 -42.72
N LEU A 235 -4.77 3.27 -42.48
CA LEU A 235 -5.75 3.22 -43.57
C LEU A 235 -5.79 4.49 -44.43
N ALA A 236 -5.61 5.66 -43.78
CA ALA A 236 -5.53 6.93 -44.48
C ALA A 236 -4.27 7.02 -45.35
N SER A 237 -3.13 6.54 -44.87
CA SER A 237 -1.86 6.53 -45.64
C SER A 237 -1.86 5.56 -46.84
N ARG A 238 -2.78 4.61 -46.88
CA ARG A 238 -2.94 3.69 -48.06
C ARG A 238 -3.90 4.20 -49.14
N ARG A 239 -4.63 5.29 -48.83
CA ARG A 239 -5.63 5.86 -49.78
C ARG A 239 -5.11 7.11 -50.50
N GLY A 240 -3.96 7.62 -50.15
CA GLY A 240 -3.20 8.66 -50.87
C GLY A 240 -2.04 8.06 -51.64
#